data_21929f21dc0abae7fc2365b2f47fe8d3
#
_entry.id   21929f21dc0abae7fc2365b2f47fe8d3
#
_cell.length_a   1.000
_cell.length_b   1.000
_cell.length_c   1.000
_cell.angle_alpha   90.00
_cell.angle_beta   90.00
_cell.angle_gamma   90.00
#
_symmetry.space_group_name_H-M   'P 1'
#
loop_
_entity.id
_entity.type
_entity.pdbx_description
1 polymer ?
#
loop_
_entity_poly.entity_id
_entity_poly.type
_entity_poly.pdbx_seq_one_letter_code
_entity_poly.pdbx_strand_id
1 'polypeptide(L)'
;MSDDLFNLIYNKSLDLLSRREHSRKELKEKLSLRFQSDDMIQTVLDKLETNNLINELRFAEAYTRSRKRKGFGPKKIFYELSAKGVKESVSNQVILDEGNWDKVAKSAFTKKFKNGPSEEIKQKLKQKNFLQNRGFGFKEIESVFTNDMLWFFAMSYEVLARKYRPTNFEEVVGQDHIIKALVNSID
;
A
#
# COMPACT_ATOMS: atom_id res chain seq x y z
N MET A 1 -34.96 -28.90 -8.78
CA MET A 1 -34.63 -28.27 -7.47
C MET A 1 -33.17 -27.85 -7.37
N SER A 2 -32.15 -28.72 -7.67
CA SER A 2 -30.74 -28.34 -7.60
C SER A 2 -30.36 -27.28 -8.65
N ASP A 3 -30.81 -27.47 -9.88
CA ASP A 3 -30.51 -26.57 -10.99
C ASP A 3 -31.17 -25.19 -10.85
N ASP A 4 -32.37 -25.14 -10.25
CA ASP A 4 -33.07 -23.89 -10.00
C ASP A 4 -32.32 -23.04 -8.98
N LEU A 5 -31.80 -23.68 -7.89
CA LEU A 5 -31.02 -22.99 -6.89
C LEU A 5 -29.69 -22.49 -7.45
N PHE A 6 -29.00 -23.30 -8.26
CA PHE A 6 -27.78 -22.89 -8.97
C PHE A 6 -28.05 -21.63 -9.81
N ASN A 7 -29.09 -21.66 -10.64
CA ASN A 7 -29.43 -20.53 -11.51
C ASN A 7 -29.78 -19.26 -10.72
N LEU A 8 -30.48 -19.39 -9.59
CA LEU A 8 -30.79 -18.25 -8.71
C LEU A 8 -29.51 -17.62 -8.13
N ILE A 9 -28.60 -18.43 -7.61
CA ILE A 9 -27.32 -17.95 -7.06
C ILE A 9 -26.46 -17.34 -8.18
N TYR A 10 -26.37 -18.00 -9.33
CA TYR A 10 -25.60 -17.55 -10.48
C TYR A 10 -26.09 -16.19 -10.99
N ASN A 11 -27.40 -16.05 -11.23
CA ASN A 11 -28.01 -14.78 -11.68
C ASN A 11 -27.83 -13.66 -10.65
N LYS A 12 -27.93 -13.99 -9.35
CA LYS A 12 -27.65 -13.01 -8.30
C LYS A 12 -26.20 -12.56 -8.29
N SER A 13 -25.28 -13.45 -8.57
CA SER A 13 -23.84 -13.14 -8.69
C SER A 13 -23.60 -12.21 -9.90
N LEU A 14 -24.22 -12.48 -11.04
CA LEU A 14 -24.15 -11.62 -12.23
C LEU A 14 -24.70 -10.20 -11.94
N ASP A 15 -25.83 -10.09 -11.23
CA ASP A 15 -26.38 -8.79 -10.80
C ASP A 15 -25.39 -8.02 -9.92
N LEU A 16 -24.65 -8.68 -9.03
CA LEU A 16 -23.64 -8.03 -8.21
C LEU A 16 -22.42 -7.60 -9.05
N LEU A 17 -21.94 -8.47 -9.93
CA LEU A 17 -20.77 -8.24 -10.79
C LEU A 17 -21.05 -7.16 -11.86
N SER A 18 -22.28 -7.01 -12.32
CA SER A 18 -22.65 -5.94 -13.27
C SER A 18 -22.46 -4.53 -12.71
N ARG A 19 -22.50 -4.38 -11.40
CA ARG A 19 -22.39 -3.07 -10.73
C ARG A 19 -20.93 -2.67 -10.47
N ARG A 20 -20.07 -3.66 -10.11
CA ARG A 20 -18.64 -3.49 -9.89
C ARG A 20 -17.93 -4.84 -9.80
N GLU A 21 -16.63 -4.81 -9.94
CA GLU A 21 -15.80 -5.97 -9.58
C GLU A 21 -15.97 -6.35 -8.10
N HIS A 22 -15.97 -7.64 -7.81
CA HIS A 22 -16.03 -8.21 -6.47
C HIS A 22 -14.93 -9.26 -6.32
N SER A 23 -14.34 -9.36 -5.12
CA SER A 23 -13.51 -10.52 -4.81
C SER A 23 -14.38 -11.76 -4.58
N ARG A 24 -13.77 -12.95 -4.75
CA ARG A 24 -14.44 -14.21 -4.42
C ARG A 24 -15.00 -14.21 -3.00
N LYS A 25 -14.20 -13.73 -2.04
CA LYS A 25 -14.61 -13.62 -0.62
C LYS A 25 -15.81 -12.71 -0.44
N GLU A 26 -15.80 -11.50 -1.04
CA GLU A 26 -16.96 -10.58 -0.96
C GLU A 26 -18.24 -11.17 -1.54
N LEU A 27 -18.14 -11.89 -2.67
CA LEU A 27 -19.30 -12.55 -3.27
C LEU A 27 -19.79 -13.68 -2.38
N LYS A 28 -18.89 -14.53 -1.86
CA LYS A 28 -19.25 -15.59 -0.93
C LYS A 28 -20.05 -15.02 0.26
N GLU A 29 -19.49 -14.01 0.94
CA GLU A 29 -20.12 -13.38 2.09
C GLU A 29 -21.53 -12.84 1.76
N LYS A 30 -21.69 -12.16 0.61
CA LYS A 30 -22.98 -11.62 0.17
C LYS A 30 -24.01 -12.69 -0.20
N LEU A 31 -23.57 -13.77 -0.81
CA LEU A 31 -24.44 -14.88 -1.20
C LEU A 31 -24.87 -15.70 0.02
N SER A 32 -23.97 -15.96 0.98
CA SER A 32 -24.29 -16.66 2.22
C SER A 32 -25.32 -15.95 3.11
N LEU A 33 -25.42 -14.63 3.00
CA LEU A 33 -26.49 -13.88 3.68
C LEU A 33 -27.88 -14.17 3.10
N ARG A 34 -27.97 -14.71 1.89
CA ARG A 34 -29.23 -14.89 1.16
C ARG A 34 -29.57 -16.34 0.87
N PHE A 35 -28.57 -17.19 0.74
CA PHE A 35 -28.70 -18.59 0.40
C PHE A 35 -28.01 -19.46 1.45
N GLN A 36 -28.74 -20.49 1.93
CA GLN A 36 -28.25 -21.38 3.02
C GLN A 36 -27.55 -22.64 2.49
N SER A 37 -26.93 -22.58 1.30
CA SER A 37 -26.25 -23.72 0.67
C SER A 37 -24.81 -23.33 0.31
N ASP A 38 -23.87 -23.56 1.23
CA ASP A 38 -22.45 -23.19 1.03
C ASP A 38 -21.85 -23.96 -0.14
N ASP A 39 -22.18 -25.26 -0.30
CA ASP A 39 -21.65 -26.09 -1.41
C ASP A 39 -22.11 -25.56 -2.77
N MET A 40 -23.40 -25.15 -2.88
CA MET A 40 -23.91 -24.59 -4.12
C MET A 40 -23.28 -23.22 -4.42
N ILE A 41 -23.06 -22.39 -3.40
CA ILE A 41 -22.36 -21.13 -3.53
C ILE A 41 -20.93 -21.36 -4.03
N GLN A 42 -20.19 -22.33 -3.48
CA GLN A 42 -18.83 -22.67 -3.96
C GLN A 42 -18.86 -23.09 -5.42
N THR A 43 -19.76 -23.98 -5.81
CA THR A 43 -19.94 -24.45 -7.20
C THR A 43 -20.17 -23.28 -8.16
N VAL A 44 -21.03 -22.34 -7.78
CA VAL A 44 -21.27 -21.12 -8.57
C VAL A 44 -20.02 -20.24 -8.67
N LEU A 45 -19.31 -20.02 -7.55
CA LEU A 45 -18.09 -19.21 -7.54
C LEU A 45 -16.99 -19.82 -8.43
N ASP A 46 -16.83 -21.14 -8.39
CA ASP A 46 -15.88 -21.85 -9.25
C ASP A 46 -16.22 -21.67 -10.72
N LYS A 47 -17.52 -21.77 -11.07
CA LYS A 47 -17.99 -21.53 -12.44
C LYS A 47 -17.75 -20.08 -12.89
N LEU A 48 -17.96 -19.11 -12.01
CA LEU A 48 -17.70 -17.70 -12.31
C LEU A 48 -16.21 -17.41 -12.51
N GLU A 49 -15.32 -18.04 -11.74
CA GLU A 49 -13.87 -17.94 -11.92
C GLU A 49 -13.43 -18.61 -13.24
N THR A 50 -13.91 -19.83 -13.53
CA THR A 50 -13.62 -20.54 -14.78
C THR A 50 -14.03 -19.73 -16.01
N ASN A 51 -15.15 -19.02 -15.92
CA ASN A 51 -15.64 -18.13 -16.97
C ASN A 51 -14.98 -16.73 -16.95
N ASN A 52 -13.98 -16.50 -16.08
CA ASN A 52 -13.29 -15.22 -15.89
C ASN A 52 -14.25 -14.04 -15.53
N LEU A 53 -15.41 -14.35 -14.96
CA LEU A 53 -16.37 -13.37 -14.46
C LEU A 53 -15.94 -12.82 -13.08
N ILE A 54 -15.24 -13.64 -12.30
CA ILE A 54 -14.48 -13.23 -11.12
C ILE A 54 -13.00 -13.26 -11.51
N ASN A 55 -12.29 -12.16 -11.28
CA ASN A 55 -10.87 -12.07 -11.53
C ASN A 55 -10.20 -11.25 -10.42
N GLU A 56 -9.27 -11.89 -9.71
CA GLU A 56 -8.61 -11.31 -8.54
C GLU A 56 -7.80 -10.04 -8.91
N LEU A 57 -7.10 -10.06 -10.05
CA LEU A 57 -6.29 -8.93 -10.51
C LEU A 57 -7.17 -7.74 -10.90
N ARG A 58 -8.23 -7.97 -11.72
CA ARG A 58 -9.16 -6.90 -12.10
C ARG A 58 -9.83 -6.26 -10.88
N PHE A 59 -10.23 -7.10 -9.90
CA PHE A 59 -10.79 -6.61 -8.65
C PHE A 59 -9.78 -5.75 -7.89
N ALA A 60 -8.54 -6.22 -7.71
CA ALA A 60 -7.49 -5.51 -6.99
C ALA A 60 -7.16 -4.15 -7.65
N GLU A 61 -7.07 -4.10 -8.98
CA GLU A 61 -6.86 -2.86 -9.74
C GLU A 61 -8.02 -1.87 -9.56
N ALA A 62 -9.26 -2.32 -9.77
CA ALA A 62 -10.45 -1.48 -9.63
C ALA A 62 -10.58 -0.94 -8.21
N TYR A 63 -10.32 -1.78 -7.21
CA TYR A 63 -10.35 -1.40 -5.81
C TYR A 63 -9.26 -0.38 -5.48
N THR A 64 -8.03 -0.64 -5.88
CA THR A 64 -6.87 0.26 -5.64
C THR A 64 -7.12 1.63 -6.27
N ARG A 65 -7.54 1.70 -7.54
CA ARG A 65 -7.89 2.96 -8.20
C ARG A 65 -9.00 3.73 -7.48
N SER A 66 -10.01 3.03 -7.01
CA SER A 66 -11.12 3.64 -6.26
C SER A 66 -10.64 4.23 -4.92
N ARG A 67 -9.81 3.49 -4.18
CA ARG A 67 -9.28 3.93 -2.88
C ARG A 67 -8.27 5.07 -3.03
N LYS A 68 -7.42 5.00 -4.04
CA LYS A 68 -6.46 6.05 -4.41
C LYS A 68 -7.15 7.38 -4.71
N ARG A 69 -8.23 7.36 -5.51
CA ARG A 69 -9.07 8.56 -5.76
C ARG A 69 -9.67 9.15 -4.49
N LYS A 70 -9.97 8.34 -3.49
CA LYS A 70 -10.45 8.77 -2.17
C LYS A 70 -9.33 9.27 -1.24
N GLY A 71 -8.08 9.27 -1.70
CA GLY A 71 -6.90 9.76 -0.97
C GLY A 71 -6.43 8.81 0.13
N PHE A 72 -6.54 7.50 -0.09
CA PHE A 72 -5.91 6.49 0.77
C PHE A 72 -4.56 6.07 0.22
N GLY A 73 -3.64 5.77 1.12
CA GLY A 73 -2.27 5.38 0.80
C GLY A 73 -2.10 3.86 0.62
N PRO A 74 -0.91 3.46 0.09
CA PRO A 74 -0.64 2.08 -0.32
C PRO A 74 -0.76 1.06 0.81
N LYS A 75 -0.26 1.38 2.01
CA LYS A 75 -0.33 0.46 3.17
C LYS A 75 -1.77 0.11 3.55
N LYS A 76 -2.65 1.11 3.61
CA LYS A 76 -4.06 0.88 3.95
C LYS A 76 -4.77 0.07 2.88
N ILE A 77 -4.51 0.36 1.60
CA ILE A 77 -5.09 -0.38 0.48
C ILE A 77 -4.63 -1.84 0.51
N PHE A 78 -3.36 -2.09 0.78
CA PHE A 78 -2.82 -3.44 0.95
C PHE A 78 -3.59 -4.25 2.01
N TYR A 79 -3.75 -3.68 3.22
CA TYR A 79 -4.51 -4.36 4.29
C TYR A 79 -5.98 -4.57 3.94
N GLU A 80 -6.60 -3.62 3.24
CA GLU A 80 -7.99 -3.76 2.80
C GLU A 80 -8.15 -4.85 1.73
N LEU A 81 -7.21 -4.97 0.79
CA LEU A 81 -7.18 -6.05 -0.22
C LEU A 81 -6.97 -7.42 0.43
N SER A 82 -6.03 -7.52 1.37
CA SER A 82 -5.81 -8.74 2.16
C SER A 82 -7.07 -9.17 2.92
N ALA A 83 -7.75 -8.23 3.59
CA ALA A 83 -9.02 -8.50 4.28
C ALA A 83 -10.12 -9.01 3.33
N LYS A 84 -10.05 -8.64 2.04
CA LYS A 84 -10.95 -9.10 0.97
C LYS A 84 -10.52 -10.39 0.30
N GLY A 85 -9.46 -11.02 0.80
CA GLY A 85 -8.98 -12.31 0.34
C GLY A 85 -8.12 -12.25 -0.93
N VAL A 86 -7.59 -11.08 -1.29
CA VAL A 86 -6.64 -10.91 -2.39
C VAL A 86 -5.25 -11.37 -1.93
N LYS A 87 -4.56 -12.14 -2.79
CA LYS A 87 -3.20 -12.62 -2.53
C LYS A 87 -2.23 -11.46 -2.37
N GLU A 88 -1.26 -11.64 -1.49
CA GLU A 88 -0.24 -10.62 -1.20
C GLU A 88 0.56 -10.23 -2.45
N SER A 89 0.95 -11.20 -3.28
CA SER A 89 1.67 -10.97 -4.53
C SER A 89 0.90 -10.07 -5.49
N VAL A 90 -0.42 -10.31 -5.66
CA VAL A 90 -1.30 -9.50 -6.51
C VAL A 90 -1.46 -8.10 -5.93
N SER A 91 -1.66 -8.00 -4.62
CA SER A 91 -1.81 -6.70 -3.94
C SER A 91 -0.55 -5.84 -4.08
N ASN A 92 0.63 -6.43 -3.88
CA ASN A 92 1.92 -5.73 -4.02
C ASN A 92 2.15 -5.27 -5.46
N GLN A 93 1.89 -6.14 -6.45
CA GLN A 93 2.04 -5.81 -7.86
C GLN A 93 1.16 -4.63 -8.26
N VAL A 94 -0.13 -4.68 -7.95
CA VAL A 94 -1.09 -3.62 -8.30
C VAL A 94 -0.76 -2.29 -7.63
N ILE A 95 -0.33 -2.31 -6.37
CA ILE A 95 0.07 -1.10 -5.63
C ILE A 95 1.34 -0.49 -6.24
N LEU A 96 2.29 -1.32 -6.67
CA LEU A 96 3.52 -0.87 -7.32
C LEU A 96 3.23 -0.25 -8.68
N ASP A 97 2.42 -0.91 -9.51
CA ASP A 97 2.05 -0.46 -10.86
C ASP A 97 1.27 0.86 -10.84
N GLU A 98 0.39 1.04 -9.87
CA GLU A 98 -0.37 2.28 -9.70
C GLU A 98 0.51 3.50 -9.38
N GLY A 99 1.56 3.36 -8.60
CA GLY A 99 2.58 4.38 -8.31
C GLY A 99 2.05 5.77 -7.92
N ASN A 100 2.92 6.77 -8.02
CA ASN A 100 2.60 8.21 -7.77
C ASN A 100 1.91 8.50 -6.42
N TRP A 101 2.27 7.75 -5.38
CA TRP A 101 1.64 7.84 -4.06
C TRP A 101 1.97 9.15 -3.34
N ASP A 102 3.10 9.77 -3.64
CA ASP A 102 3.49 11.11 -3.21
C ASP A 102 2.47 12.18 -3.65
N LYS A 103 2.05 12.16 -4.92
CA LYS A 103 1.03 13.06 -5.46
C LYS A 103 -0.32 12.85 -4.78
N VAL A 104 -0.67 11.60 -4.47
CA VAL A 104 -1.91 11.28 -3.76
C VAL A 104 -1.85 11.81 -2.32
N ALA A 105 -0.72 11.66 -1.63
CA ALA A 105 -0.51 12.19 -0.29
C ALA A 105 -0.63 13.73 -0.27
N LYS A 106 0.05 14.42 -1.20
CA LYS A 106 -0.04 15.89 -1.37
C LYS A 106 -1.50 16.32 -1.61
N SER A 107 -2.22 15.66 -2.52
CA SER A 107 -3.63 15.96 -2.79
C SER A 107 -4.54 15.73 -1.59
N ALA A 108 -4.36 14.61 -0.87
CA ALA A 108 -5.13 14.31 0.34
C ALA A 108 -4.87 15.33 1.45
N PHE A 109 -3.61 15.75 1.59
CA PHE A 109 -3.19 16.76 2.54
C PHE A 109 -3.81 18.13 2.24
N THR A 110 -3.65 18.64 1.01
CA THR A 110 -4.16 19.95 0.59
C THR A 110 -5.69 20.05 0.72
N LYS A 111 -6.41 18.96 0.44
CA LYS A 111 -7.87 18.91 0.64
C LYS A 111 -8.26 19.08 2.11
N LYS A 112 -7.46 18.60 3.05
CA LYS A 112 -7.75 18.65 4.49
C LYS A 112 -7.18 19.91 5.15
N PHE A 113 -5.98 20.32 4.75
CA PHE A 113 -5.21 21.41 5.36
C PHE A 113 -4.94 22.51 4.32
N LYS A 114 -5.91 23.41 4.16
CA LYS A 114 -5.87 24.48 3.13
C LYS A 114 -4.73 25.47 3.34
N ASN A 115 -4.26 25.63 4.60
CA ASN A 115 -3.18 26.57 4.96
C ASN A 115 -1.78 25.97 4.79
N GLY A 116 -1.67 24.73 4.25
CA GLY A 116 -0.38 24.06 4.07
C GLY A 116 0.21 23.45 5.35
N PRO A 117 1.49 23.05 5.31
CA PRO A 117 2.22 22.53 6.47
C PRO A 117 2.34 23.57 7.58
N SER A 118 2.13 23.15 8.83
CA SER A 118 2.26 24.03 10.01
C SER A 118 3.71 24.04 10.50
N GLU A 119 4.19 25.20 10.96
CA GLU A 119 5.47 25.33 11.64
C GLU A 119 5.39 24.89 13.11
N GLU A 120 4.20 24.93 13.70
CA GLU A 120 3.98 24.47 15.09
C GLU A 120 4.13 22.95 15.16
N ILE A 121 5.04 22.45 16.01
CA ILE A 121 5.38 21.03 16.16
C ILE A 121 4.14 20.17 16.43
N LYS A 122 3.26 20.61 17.34
CA LYS A 122 2.04 19.87 17.71
C LYS A 122 1.05 19.75 16.55
N GLN A 123 0.89 20.79 15.76
CA GLN A 123 0.02 20.78 14.57
C GLN A 123 0.65 19.95 13.45
N LYS A 124 1.95 20.10 13.22
CA LYS A 124 2.70 19.31 12.24
C LYS A 124 2.60 17.81 12.53
N LEU A 125 2.68 17.41 13.80
CA LEU A 125 2.50 16.02 14.20
C LEU A 125 1.08 15.51 13.89
N LYS A 126 0.04 16.31 14.17
CA LYS A 126 -1.34 15.97 13.80
C LYS A 126 -1.52 15.81 12.29
N GLN A 127 -0.86 16.66 11.50
CA GLN A 127 -0.89 16.58 10.04
C GLN A 127 -0.21 15.29 9.53
N LYS A 128 0.95 14.93 10.08
CA LYS A 128 1.65 13.66 9.75
C LYS A 128 0.82 12.45 10.14
N ASN A 129 0.23 12.42 11.33
CA ASN A 129 -0.65 11.35 11.80
C ASN A 129 -1.90 11.19 10.91
N PHE A 130 -2.46 12.27 10.38
CA PHE A 130 -3.55 12.20 9.41
C PHE A 130 -3.17 11.40 8.16
N LEU A 131 -1.99 11.66 7.60
CA LEU A 131 -1.49 10.91 6.42
C LEU A 131 -1.16 9.46 6.78
N GLN A 132 -0.54 9.23 7.93
CA GLN A 132 -0.22 7.90 8.42
C GLN A 132 -1.49 7.05 8.60
N ASN A 133 -2.55 7.60 9.19
CA ASN A 133 -3.85 6.93 9.36
C ASN A 133 -4.55 6.65 8.02
N ARG A 134 -4.20 7.39 6.97
CA ARG A 134 -4.64 7.10 5.61
C ARG A 134 -3.81 6.04 4.91
N GLY A 135 -2.74 5.56 5.54
CA GLY A 135 -1.90 4.46 5.05
C GLY A 135 -0.75 4.91 4.14
N PHE A 136 -0.35 6.18 4.20
CA PHE A 136 0.88 6.63 3.54
C PHE A 136 2.10 6.22 4.36
N GLY A 137 3.20 5.88 3.68
CA GLY A 137 4.48 5.58 4.29
C GLY A 137 5.27 6.85 4.62
N PHE A 138 6.42 6.66 5.27
CA PHE A 138 7.29 7.77 5.68
C PHE A 138 7.71 8.64 4.47
N LYS A 139 8.10 8.01 3.36
CA LYS A 139 8.56 8.71 2.14
C LYS A 139 7.48 9.64 1.57
N GLU A 140 6.25 9.14 1.42
CA GLU A 140 5.13 9.92 0.91
C GLU A 140 4.72 11.03 1.89
N ILE A 141 4.79 10.77 3.20
CA ILE A 141 4.49 11.77 4.23
C ILE A 141 5.53 12.89 4.18
N GLU A 142 6.81 12.56 4.23
CA GLU A 142 7.86 13.59 4.20
C GLU A 142 7.83 14.42 2.91
N SER A 143 7.47 13.83 1.76
CA SER A 143 7.34 14.57 0.50
C SER A 143 6.31 15.71 0.54
N VAL A 144 5.37 15.66 1.49
CA VAL A 144 4.37 16.74 1.69
C VAL A 144 4.95 17.92 2.48
N PHE A 145 5.93 17.68 3.36
CA PHE A 145 6.50 18.67 4.28
C PHE A 145 7.85 19.22 3.83
N THR A 146 8.47 18.58 2.86
CA THR A 146 9.72 19.07 2.25
C THR A 146 9.40 19.88 0.99
N ASN A 147 9.93 21.10 0.92
CA ASN A 147 9.98 21.85 -0.32
C ASN A 147 10.86 21.09 -1.32
N ASP A 148 10.47 21.01 -2.58
CA ASP A 148 11.13 20.18 -3.62
C ASP A 148 12.65 20.41 -3.74
N MET A 149 13.16 21.59 -3.36
CA MET A 149 14.60 21.91 -3.32
C MET A 149 15.37 21.24 -2.18
N LEU A 150 14.77 21.11 -0.99
CA LEU A 150 15.43 20.45 0.16
C LEU A 150 15.47 18.93 0.01
N TRP A 151 14.58 18.36 -0.77
CA TRP A 151 14.55 16.91 -1.01
C TRP A 151 15.75 16.47 -1.86
N PHE A 152 16.14 17.28 -2.84
CA PHE A 152 17.35 17.02 -3.65
C PHE A 152 18.63 17.06 -2.80
N PHE A 153 18.71 17.98 -1.84
CA PHE A 153 19.82 18.05 -0.88
C PHE A 153 19.81 16.91 0.14
N ALA A 154 18.64 16.49 0.65
CA ALA A 154 18.54 15.39 1.61
C ALA A 154 18.85 14.02 0.97
N MET A 155 18.55 13.82 -0.32
CA MET A 155 18.96 12.63 -1.06
C MET A 155 20.46 12.61 -1.37
N SER A 156 21.10 13.78 -1.52
CA SER A 156 22.55 13.87 -1.67
C SER A 156 23.28 13.77 -0.32
N TYR A 157 22.57 13.95 0.82
CA TYR A 157 23.10 13.74 2.17
C TYR A 157 23.01 12.27 2.63
N GLU A 158 22.31 11.42 1.85
CA GLU A 158 22.53 10.01 2.03
C GLU A 158 23.98 9.74 1.61
N VAL A 159 24.81 9.49 2.63
CA VAL A 159 26.00 8.70 2.35
C VAL A 159 27.33 9.43 2.22
N LEU A 160 27.48 10.63 2.75
CA LEU A 160 28.86 11.01 3.09
C LEU A 160 29.48 9.98 4.04
N ALA A 161 28.75 9.54 5.06
CA ALA A 161 29.20 8.50 5.99
C ALA A 161 29.36 7.10 5.36
N ARG A 162 28.61 6.76 4.28
CA ARG A 162 28.80 5.50 3.53
C ARG A 162 29.79 5.63 2.39
N LYS A 163 29.81 6.76 1.69
CA LYS A 163 30.71 7.01 0.56
C LYS A 163 32.15 7.23 1.00
N TYR A 164 32.34 7.80 2.18
CA TYR A 164 33.65 8.05 2.78
C TYR A 164 33.93 7.18 4.00
N ARG A 165 33.30 5.99 4.08
CA ARG A 165 33.69 5.02 5.10
C ARG A 165 35.08 4.51 4.78
N PRO A 166 36.09 4.76 5.65
CA PRO A 166 37.44 4.29 5.42
C PRO A 166 37.44 2.78 5.23
N THR A 167 38.05 2.29 4.19
CA THR A 167 38.21 0.86 3.93
C THR A 167 39.46 0.30 4.62
N ASN A 168 40.42 1.17 4.97
CA ASN A 168 41.65 0.84 5.64
C ASN A 168 41.88 1.75 6.84
N PHE A 169 42.64 1.30 7.83
CA PHE A 169 42.96 2.08 9.03
C PHE A 169 43.76 3.35 8.72
N GLU A 170 44.53 3.39 7.62
CA GLU A 170 45.31 4.54 7.17
C GLU A 170 44.47 5.71 6.65
N GLU A 171 43.22 5.45 6.27
CA GLU A 171 42.26 6.45 5.77
C GLU A 171 41.50 7.19 6.90
N VAL A 172 41.70 6.76 8.16
CA VAL A 172 41.02 7.36 9.31
C VAL A 172 41.79 8.56 9.81
N VAL A 173 41.36 9.75 9.43
CA VAL A 173 41.97 11.00 9.82
C VAL A 173 41.54 11.42 11.24
N GLY A 174 42.54 11.72 12.11
CA GLY A 174 42.29 12.32 13.44
C GLY A 174 42.12 11.35 14.61
N GLN A 175 42.35 10.04 14.43
CA GLN A 175 42.29 9.03 15.50
C GLN A 175 43.60 8.20 15.61
N ASP A 176 44.74 8.80 15.33
CA ASP A 176 46.04 8.11 15.27
C ASP A 176 46.41 7.32 16.53
N HIS A 177 45.99 7.78 17.71
CA HIS A 177 46.22 7.10 18.97
C HIS A 177 45.41 5.80 19.13
N ILE A 178 44.18 5.75 18.56
CA ILE A 178 43.33 4.56 18.59
C ILE A 178 43.83 3.56 17.55
N ILE A 179 44.21 4.02 16.37
CA ILE A 179 44.76 3.18 15.30
C ILE A 179 46.03 2.48 15.75
N LYS A 180 46.97 3.20 16.39
CA LYS A 180 48.20 2.61 16.95
C LYS A 180 47.92 1.56 18.02
N ALA A 181 46.93 1.80 18.89
CA ALA A 181 46.52 0.82 19.90
C ALA A 181 45.92 -0.46 19.30
N LEU A 182 45.11 -0.34 18.22
CA LEU A 182 44.51 -1.48 17.53
C LEU A 182 45.54 -2.27 16.73
N VAL A 183 46.45 -1.63 16.00
CA VAL A 183 47.50 -2.30 15.22
C VAL A 183 48.42 -3.09 16.16
N ASN A 184 48.84 -2.50 17.31
CA ASN A 184 49.65 -3.18 18.31
C ASN A 184 48.95 -4.33 19.06
N SER A 185 47.65 -4.49 18.92
CA SER A 185 46.89 -5.59 19.52
C SER A 185 46.67 -6.78 18.58
N ILE A 186 47.10 -6.66 17.32
CA ILE A 186 46.92 -7.69 16.29
C ILE A 186 48.20 -8.46 16.01
N ASP A 187 49.38 -7.90 16.42
CA ASP A 187 50.67 -8.58 16.47
C ASP A 187 50.82 -9.37 17.79
#